data_b34f1a499c97fc5e857b694937c8a710
#
_entry.id   b34f1a499c97fc5e857b694937c8a710
#
_cell.length_a   1.000
_cell.length_b   1.000
_cell.length_c   1.000
_cell.angle_alpha   90.00
_cell.angle_beta   90.00
_cell.angle_gamma   90.00
#
_symmetry.space_group_name_H-M   'P 1'
#
loop_
_entity.id
_entity.type
_entity.pdbx_description
1 polymer ?
#
loop_
_entity_poly.entity_id
_entity_poly.type
_entity_poly.pdbx_seq_one_letter_code
_entity_poly.pdbx_strand_id
1 'polypeptide(L)'
;MKKIKNKYHLLVTSLLSTLLGFLGVSCDNSVPVLYGVALDTNYVDLNGEVTNEDGQPLESMQVRVNRSYMRRLVDTLYTNTSGEFEQYYAFTKDGSNDTLFIEVNDTSEVYASEKVKIPFSEMTKVNESEYATEYSVDVKLQLKKK
;
A
#
# COMPACT_ATOMS: atom_id res chain seq x y z
N MET A 1 32.18 -65.07 11.76
CA MET A 1 31.85 -63.98 10.85
C MET A 1 30.59 -63.11 11.23
N LYS A 2 29.68 -63.60 12.08
CA LYS A 2 28.50 -62.77 12.51
C LYS A 2 28.83 -61.60 13.46
N LYS A 3 29.82 -61.71 14.32
CA LYS A 3 30.19 -60.64 15.29
C LYS A 3 30.83 -59.39 14.67
N ILE A 4 31.43 -59.51 13.52
CA ILE A 4 32.09 -58.39 12.84
C ILE A 4 31.02 -57.52 12.12
N LYS A 5 30.01 -58.12 11.53
CA LYS A 5 28.91 -57.38 10.86
C LYS A 5 28.14 -56.50 11.83
N ASN A 6 27.92 -56.94 13.07
CA ASN A 6 27.18 -56.12 14.05
C ASN A 6 27.98 -54.90 14.51
N LYS A 7 29.32 -54.99 14.60
CA LYS A 7 30.17 -53.84 14.97
C LYS A 7 30.19 -52.78 13.88
N TYR A 8 30.20 -53.18 12.61
CA TYR A 8 30.12 -52.25 11.48
C TYR A 8 28.76 -51.54 11.40
N HIS A 9 27.69 -52.30 11.65
CA HIS A 9 26.35 -51.68 11.68
C HIS A 9 26.22 -50.63 12.79
N LEU A 10 26.75 -50.92 13.99
CA LEU A 10 26.72 -49.97 15.11
C LEU A 10 27.56 -48.71 14.83
N LEU A 11 28.73 -48.88 14.20
CA LEU A 11 29.58 -47.75 13.81
C LEU A 11 28.95 -46.87 12.71
N VAL A 12 28.38 -47.48 11.70
CA VAL A 12 27.73 -46.76 10.58
C VAL A 12 26.48 -46.05 11.05
N THR A 13 25.65 -46.66 11.91
CA THR A 13 24.46 -45.99 12.46
C THR A 13 24.82 -44.84 13.40
N SER A 14 25.88 -44.99 14.21
CA SER A 14 26.39 -43.92 15.08
C SER A 14 26.93 -42.73 14.25
N LEU A 15 27.69 -43.03 13.19
CA LEU A 15 28.22 -41.98 12.30
C LEU A 15 27.14 -41.25 11.54
N LEU A 16 26.11 -41.99 11.09
CA LEU A 16 24.97 -41.42 10.39
C LEU A 16 24.12 -40.53 11.32
N SER A 17 23.95 -40.98 12.58
CA SER A 17 23.21 -40.21 13.61
C SER A 17 23.89 -38.89 13.95
N THR A 18 25.24 -38.91 14.06
CA THR A 18 26.00 -37.67 14.28
C THR A 18 25.99 -36.77 13.08
N LEU A 19 26.08 -37.31 11.87
CA LEU A 19 25.98 -36.50 10.63
C LEU A 19 24.59 -35.83 10.48
N LEU A 20 23.52 -36.58 10.79
CA LEU A 20 22.16 -36.04 10.82
C LEU A 20 21.96 -35.00 11.94
N GLY A 21 22.67 -35.16 13.05
CA GLY A 21 22.68 -34.15 14.12
C GLY A 21 23.38 -32.85 13.74
N PHE A 22 24.42 -32.94 12.89
CA PHE A 22 25.07 -31.74 12.33
C PHE A 22 24.31 -31.13 11.14
N LEU A 23 23.53 -31.92 10.42
CA LEU A 23 22.59 -31.47 9.38
C LEU A 23 21.20 -31.19 9.96
N GLY A 24 21.01 -31.42 11.26
CA GLY A 24 19.88 -30.94 11.99
C GLY A 24 19.84 -29.45 11.81
N VAL A 25 19.19 -29.05 10.70
CA VAL A 25 18.65 -27.73 10.53
C VAL A 25 17.93 -27.46 11.83
N SER A 26 18.56 -26.69 12.68
CA SER A 26 17.85 -25.95 13.70
C SER A 26 16.71 -25.28 12.93
N CYS A 27 15.52 -25.86 12.99
CA CYS A 27 14.34 -25.12 12.75
C CYS A 27 14.22 -24.15 13.91
N ASP A 28 15.20 -23.26 13.99
CA ASP A 28 15.03 -22.03 14.69
C ASP A 28 13.95 -21.31 13.90
N ASN A 29 12.72 -21.34 14.43
CA ASN A 29 11.62 -20.50 13.98
C ASN A 29 11.89 -19.01 14.26
N SER A 30 13.13 -18.63 14.53
CA SER A 30 13.58 -17.28 14.32
C SER A 30 13.53 -17.04 12.80
N VAL A 31 12.37 -16.67 12.31
CA VAL A 31 12.28 -15.88 11.07
C VAL A 31 13.44 -14.90 11.19
N PRO A 32 14.42 -14.89 10.27
CA PRO A 32 15.41 -13.85 10.30
C PRO A 32 14.58 -12.57 10.27
N VAL A 33 14.51 -11.90 11.42
CA VAL A 33 14.00 -10.54 11.44
C VAL A 33 15.02 -9.82 10.59
N LEU A 34 14.72 -9.69 9.30
CA LEU A 34 15.36 -8.71 8.49
C LEU A 34 15.10 -7.43 9.27
N TYR A 35 16.13 -6.95 9.95
CA TYR A 35 16.15 -5.60 10.47
C TYR A 35 16.16 -4.68 9.25
N GLY A 36 15.01 -4.67 8.53
CA GLY A 36 14.67 -3.60 7.65
C GLY A 36 14.51 -2.39 8.55
N VAL A 37 15.24 -1.35 8.25
CA VAL A 37 14.97 -0.04 8.83
C VAL A 37 13.46 0.14 8.73
N ALA A 38 12.79 0.37 9.86
CA ALA A 38 11.37 0.68 9.85
C ALA A 38 11.21 1.92 8.96
N LEU A 39 10.62 1.73 7.79
CA LEU A 39 10.38 2.83 6.89
C LEU A 39 9.19 3.60 7.45
N ASP A 40 9.40 4.86 7.75
CA ASP A 40 8.33 5.76 8.11
C ASP A 40 7.25 5.69 7.01
N THR A 41 6.04 5.33 7.39
CA THR A 41 4.94 5.16 6.45
C THR A 41 3.88 6.23 6.70
N ASN A 42 3.46 6.90 5.65
CA ASN A 42 2.30 7.77 5.67
C ASN A 42 1.09 7.00 5.13
N TYR A 43 -0.01 7.08 5.84
CA TYR A 43 -1.30 6.57 5.42
C TYR A 43 -2.21 7.73 5.08
N VAL A 44 -2.92 7.64 3.99
CA VAL A 44 -3.88 8.67 3.56
C VAL A 44 -5.23 8.02 3.32
N ASP A 45 -6.21 8.45 4.09
CA ASP A 45 -7.62 8.14 3.89
C ASP A 45 -8.22 9.25 3.02
N LEU A 46 -8.45 8.93 1.74
CA LEU A 46 -8.96 9.85 0.74
C LEU A 46 -10.44 9.61 0.51
N ASN A 47 -11.25 10.62 0.83
CA ASN A 47 -12.66 10.64 0.55
C ASN A 47 -12.99 11.77 -0.41
N GLY A 48 -13.85 11.52 -1.39
CA GLY A 48 -14.21 12.54 -2.35
C GLY A 48 -15.65 12.47 -2.83
N GLU A 49 -16.18 13.61 -3.23
CA GLU A 49 -17.52 13.78 -3.79
C GLU A 49 -17.41 14.56 -5.10
N VAL A 50 -18.06 14.06 -6.15
CA VAL A 50 -18.11 14.70 -7.48
C VAL A 50 -19.54 15.06 -7.82
N THR A 51 -19.77 16.35 -8.08
CA THR A 51 -21.08 16.89 -8.41
C THR A 51 -21.03 17.70 -9.71
N ASN A 52 -22.20 17.96 -10.29
CA ASN A 52 -22.35 18.97 -11.35
C ASN A 52 -22.53 20.38 -10.75
N GLU A 53 -22.73 21.39 -11.61
CA GLU A 53 -22.93 22.78 -11.20
C GLU A 53 -24.22 22.99 -10.40
N ASP A 54 -25.20 22.11 -10.53
CA ASP A 54 -26.45 22.12 -9.77
C ASP A 54 -26.36 21.39 -8.43
N GLY A 55 -25.17 20.85 -8.08
CA GLY A 55 -24.93 20.07 -6.86
C GLY A 55 -25.47 18.64 -6.92
N GLN A 56 -25.83 18.14 -8.11
CA GLN A 56 -26.28 16.76 -8.27
C GLN A 56 -25.07 15.83 -8.36
N PRO A 57 -25.08 14.65 -7.70
CA PRO A 57 -23.98 13.71 -7.74
C PRO A 57 -23.75 13.15 -9.14
N LEU A 58 -22.49 12.95 -9.50
CA LEU A 58 -22.08 12.37 -10.77
C LEU A 58 -21.52 10.97 -10.58
N GLU A 59 -22.26 9.98 -11.05
CA GLU A 59 -21.89 8.56 -11.04
C GLU A 59 -20.92 8.23 -12.18
N SER A 60 -20.08 7.20 -11.98
CA SER A 60 -19.19 6.63 -12.99
C SER A 60 -18.13 7.60 -13.53
N MET A 61 -17.82 8.67 -12.80
CA MET A 61 -16.70 9.55 -13.12
C MET A 61 -15.39 8.84 -12.82
N GLN A 62 -14.47 8.86 -13.78
CA GLN A 62 -13.14 8.30 -13.61
C GLN A 62 -12.28 9.23 -12.75
N VAL A 63 -11.84 8.74 -11.60
CA VAL A 63 -10.95 9.46 -10.67
C VAL A 63 -9.56 8.85 -10.75
N ARG A 64 -8.57 9.64 -11.10
CA ARG A 64 -7.16 9.26 -11.15
C ARG A 64 -6.42 9.94 -10.03
N VAL A 65 -5.72 9.14 -9.23
CA VAL A 65 -4.92 9.63 -8.10
C VAL A 65 -3.45 9.38 -8.38
N ASN A 66 -2.63 10.42 -8.24
CA ASN A 66 -1.20 10.38 -8.52
C ASN A 66 -0.41 11.18 -7.48
N ARG A 67 0.87 10.87 -7.30
CA ARG A 67 1.81 11.59 -6.43
C ARG A 67 2.88 12.31 -7.25
N SER A 68 3.37 13.44 -6.73
CA SER A 68 4.41 14.24 -7.39
C SER A 68 5.69 13.45 -7.63
N TYR A 69 6.07 12.59 -6.71
CA TYR A 69 7.31 11.81 -6.78
C TYR A 69 7.20 10.56 -7.67
N MET A 70 6.03 9.94 -7.75
CA MET A 70 5.81 8.78 -8.60
C MET A 70 5.22 9.21 -9.94
N ARG A 71 5.98 9.08 -11.02
CA ARG A 71 5.48 9.30 -12.40
C ARG A 71 4.42 8.28 -12.84
N ARG A 72 4.11 7.28 -12.02
CA ARG A 72 3.10 6.27 -12.31
C ARG A 72 1.81 6.64 -11.59
N LEU A 73 0.69 6.47 -12.29
CA LEU A 73 -0.64 6.46 -11.68
C LEU A 73 -0.63 5.54 -10.47
N VAL A 74 -1.07 6.07 -9.34
CA VAL A 74 -1.21 5.29 -8.13
C VAL A 74 -2.44 4.41 -8.25
N ASP A 75 -3.55 5.01 -8.71
CA ASP A 75 -4.80 4.27 -8.88
C ASP A 75 -5.80 4.96 -9.81
N THR A 76 -6.79 4.19 -10.25
CA THR A 76 -7.95 4.68 -11.02
C THR A 76 -9.21 4.13 -10.38
N LEU A 77 -10.06 5.01 -9.91
CA LEU A 77 -11.32 4.74 -9.23
C LEU A 77 -12.49 5.25 -10.07
N TYR A 78 -13.70 4.92 -9.65
CA TYR A 78 -14.92 5.45 -10.23
C TYR A 78 -15.87 5.89 -9.13
N THR A 79 -16.57 7.00 -9.35
CA THR A 79 -17.60 7.45 -8.41
C THR A 79 -18.79 6.50 -8.40
N ASN A 80 -19.37 6.30 -7.22
CA ASN A 80 -20.59 5.54 -7.00
C ASN A 80 -21.86 6.36 -7.40
N THR A 81 -23.04 5.80 -7.16
CA THR A 81 -24.33 6.44 -7.45
C THR A 81 -24.58 7.73 -6.67
N SER A 82 -23.90 7.90 -5.54
CA SER A 82 -23.92 9.15 -4.76
C SER A 82 -22.83 10.14 -5.17
N GLY A 83 -22.09 9.86 -6.24
CA GLY A 83 -20.96 10.69 -6.68
C GLY A 83 -19.72 10.59 -5.82
N GLU A 84 -19.66 9.62 -4.90
CA GLU A 84 -18.59 9.48 -3.92
C GLU A 84 -17.52 8.49 -4.42
N PHE A 85 -16.29 8.71 -3.97
CA PHE A 85 -15.19 7.78 -4.08
C PHE A 85 -14.36 7.78 -2.80
N GLU A 86 -13.81 6.62 -2.46
CA GLU A 86 -12.95 6.46 -1.29
C GLU A 86 -11.75 5.59 -1.63
N GLN A 87 -10.60 5.87 -1.04
CA GLN A 87 -9.41 5.06 -1.18
C GLN A 87 -8.42 5.28 -0.03
N TYR A 88 -7.83 4.21 0.42
CA TYR A 88 -6.80 4.21 1.42
C TYR A 88 -5.43 3.93 0.79
N TYR A 89 -4.46 4.80 1.05
CA TYR A 89 -3.11 4.70 0.52
C TYR A 89 -2.07 4.54 1.62
N ALA A 90 -1.06 3.71 1.37
CA ALA A 90 0.13 3.62 2.20
C ALA A 90 1.34 4.09 1.38
N PHE A 91 2.11 5.03 1.93
CA PHE A 91 3.28 5.61 1.27
C PHE A 91 4.48 5.60 2.21
N THR A 92 5.66 5.30 1.67
CA THR A 92 6.90 5.55 2.38
C THR A 92 7.13 7.05 2.49
N LYS A 93 7.52 7.52 3.66
CA LYS A 93 7.86 8.92 3.91
C LYS A 93 9.22 9.25 3.30
N ASP A 94 9.20 9.79 2.11
CA ASP A 94 10.40 10.15 1.35
C ASP A 94 10.53 11.66 1.10
N GLY A 95 10.29 12.45 2.13
CA GLY A 95 10.49 13.88 2.07
C GLY A 95 9.23 14.72 2.29
N SER A 96 9.46 15.96 2.65
CA SER A 96 8.46 16.88 3.18
C SER A 96 7.57 17.59 2.14
N ASN A 97 7.81 17.39 0.83
CA ASN A 97 7.18 18.18 -0.23
C ASN A 97 6.34 17.36 -1.21
N ASP A 98 5.80 16.25 -0.76
CA ASP A 98 4.94 15.43 -1.62
C ASP A 98 3.55 16.06 -1.79
N THR A 99 2.97 15.81 -2.94
CA THR A 99 1.66 16.37 -3.34
C THR A 99 0.81 15.27 -3.95
N LEU A 100 -0.42 15.17 -3.51
CA LEU A 100 -1.42 14.31 -4.11
C LEU A 100 -2.11 15.07 -5.26
N PHE A 101 -2.19 14.45 -6.42
CA PHE A 101 -2.91 14.98 -7.58
C PHE A 101 -4.14 14.11 -7.81
N ILE A 102 -5.29 14.71 -7.81
CA ILE A 102 -6.55 14.06 -8.08
C ILE A 102 -7.13 14.68 -9.36
N GLU A 103 -7.37 13.85 -10.35
CA GLU A 103 -7.94 14.25 -11.63
C GLU A 103 -9.23 13.47 -11.87
N VAL A 104 -10.33 14.18 -12.08
CA VAL A 104 -11.62 13.59 -12.43
C VAL A 104 -11.91 13.81 -13.90
N ASN A 105 -12.25 12.73 -14.58
CA ASN A 105 -12.56 12.72 -16.00
C ASN A 105 -13.92 12.07 -16.23
N ASP A 106 -14.72 12.70 -17.06
CA ASP A 106 -15.93 12.09 -17.60
C ASP A 106 -15.62 11.34 -18.90
N THR A 107 -15.75 10.02 -18.87
CA THR A 107 -15.52 9.16 -20.05
C THR A 107 -16.62 9.30 -21.10
N SER A 108 -17.77 9.85 -20.74
CA SER A 108 -18.88 10.17 -21.67
C SER A 108 -18.72 11.52 -22.36
N GLU A 109 -17.71 12.30 -21.97
CA GLU A 109 -17.37 13.61 -22.53
C GLU A 109 -18.42 14.71 -22.35
N VAL A 110 -19.40 14.53 -21.48
CA VAL A 110 -20.42 15.52 -21.16
C VAL A 110 -19.88 16.65 -20.30
N TYR A 111 -18.97 16.29 -19.35
CA TYR A 111 -18.37 17.21 -18.39
C TYR A 111 -16.89 17.47 -18.69
N ALA A 112 -16.43 18.65 -18.33
CA ALA A 112 -15.01 19.00 -18.40
C ALA A 112 -14.24 18.30 -17.28
N SER A 113 -13.00 17.88 -17.55
CA SER A 113 -12.13 17.33 -16.53
C SER A 113 -11.71 18.39 -15.51
N GLU A 114 -11.61 17.98 -14.26
CA GLU A 114 -11.14 18.84 -13.16
C GLU A 114 -9.93 18.19 -12.49
N LYS A 115 -9.00 19.03 -12.00
CA LYS A 115 -7.78 18.58 -11.36
C LYS A 115 -7.49 19.40 -10.11
N VAL A 116 -7.25 18.70 -9.03
CA VAL A 116 -6.90 19.27 -7.73
C VAL A 116 -5.51 18.79 -7.28
N LYS A 117 -4.79 19.67 -6.56
CA LYS A 117 -3.50 19.40 -5.96
C LYS A 117 -3.62 19.61 -4.48
N ILE A 118 -3.19 18.61 -3.71
CA ILE A 118 -3.24 18.64 -2.24
C ILE A 118 -1.84 18.33 -1.71
N PRO A 119 -1.08 19.33 -1.27
CA PRO A 119 0.18 19.12 -0.58
C PRO A 119 -0.04 18.36 0.73
N PHE A 120 0.86 17.46 1.11
CA PHE A 120 0.76 16.75 2.38
C PHE A 120 0.71 17.69 3.61
N SER A 121 1.30 18.88 3.49
CA SER A 121 1.24 19.92 4.52
C SER A 121 -0.17 20.49 4.77
N GLU A 122 -1.09 20.32 3.82
CA GLU A 122 -2.48 20.79 3.89
C GLU A 122 -3.46 19.67 4.30
N MET A 123 -2.98 18.43 4.41
CA MET A 123 -3.81 17.31 4.83
C MET A 123 -4.05 17.34 6.35
N THR A 124 -5.21 16.88 6.76
CA THR A 124 -5.55 16.75 8.18
C THR A 124 -4.84 15.55 8.78
N LYS A 125 -3.91 15.78 9.71
CA LYS A 125 -3.27 14.71 10.47
C LYS A 125 -4.27 14.14 11.49
N VAL A 126 -4.55 12.83 11.39
CA VAL A 126 -5.49 12.13 12.27
C VAL A 126 -4.74 11.44 13.40
N ASN A 127 -3.61 10.80 13.08
CA ASN A 127 -2.82 10.06 14.05
C ASN A 127 -1.33 10.13 13.71
N GLU A 128 -0.48 10.00 14.73
CA GLU A 128 0.98 9.95 14.56
C GLU A 128 1.60 9.00 15.57
N SER A 129 2.39 8.07 15.08
CA SER A 129 3.22 7.16 15.87
C SER A 129 4.69 7.32 15.49
N GLU A 130 5.58 6.58 16.14
CA GLU A 130 7.02 6.64 15.87
C GLU A 130 7.37 6.31 14.40
N TYR A 131 6.58 5.42 13.74
CA TYR A 131 6.87 4.90 12.40
C TYR A 131 5.76 5.14 11.38
N ALA A 132 4.67 5.78 11.78
CA ALA A 132 3.53 5.98 10.91
C ALA A 132 2.79 7.28 11.21
N THR A 133 2.35 7.97 10.15
CA THR A 133 1.46 9.12 10.25
C THR A 133 0.24 8.87 9.37
N GLU A 134 -0.95 9.08 9.94
CA GLU A 134 -2.22 8.95 9.24
C GLU A 134 -2.79 10.33 8.92
N TYR A 135 -3.22 10.51 7.69
CA TYR A 135 -3.86 11.73 7.20
C TYR A 135 -5.26 11.40 6.68
N SER A 136 -6.17 12.36 6.83
CA SER A 136 -7.48 12.35 6.17
C SER A 136 -7.55 13.50 5.19
N VAL A 137 -8.15 13.22 4.02
CA VAL A 137 -8.34 14.18 2.93
C VAL A 137 -9.77 14.05 2.43
N ASP A 138 -10.54 15.14 2.58
CA ASP A 138 -11.88 15.25 2.02
C ASP A 138 -11.85 16.20 0.83
N VAL A 139 -12.31 15.74 -0.33
CA VAL A 139 -12.27 16.49 -1.60
C VAL A 139 -13.68 16.63 -2.19
N LYS A 140 -14.07 17.87 -2.50
CA LYS A 140 -15.29 18.14 -3.24
C LYS A 140 -14.95 18.75 -4.60
N LEU A 141 -15.39 18.09 -5.65
CA LEU A 141 -15.13 18.48 -7.03
C LEU A 141 -16.46 18.76 -7.75
N GLN A 142 -16.54 19.90 -8.37
CA GLN A 142 -17.71 20.31 -9.14
C GLN A 142 -17.35 20.40 -10.61
N LEU A 143 -17.91 19.52 -11.44
CA LEU A 143 -17.64 19.49 -12.86
C LEU A 143 -18.60 20.41 -13.63
N LYS A 144 -18.04 21.13 -14.59
CA LYS A 144 -18.78 21.97 -15.52
C LYS A 144 -19.16 21.20 -16.76
N LYS A 145 -20.38 21.42 -17.22
CA LYS A 145 -20.80 20.86 -18.51
C LYS A 145 -20.01 21.52 -19.63
N LYS A 146 -19.60 20.73 -20.63
CA LYS A 146 -18.89 21.25 -21.82
C LYS A 146 -19.80 22.04 -22.76
#